data_1e283a5a11eec765a631c7a19b85c685
#
_entry.id   1e283a5a11eec765a631c7a19b85c685
#
_cell.length_a   1.000
_cell.length_b   1.000
_cell.length_c   1.000
_cell.angle_alpha   90.00
_cell.angle_beta   90.00
_cell.angle_gamma   90.00
#
_symmetry.space_group_name_H-M   'P 1'
#
loop_
_entity.id
_entity.type
_entity.pdbx_description
1 polymer ?
#
loop_
_entity_poly.entity_id
_entity_poly.type
_entity_poly.pdbx_seq_one_letter_code
_entity_poly.pdbx_strand_id
1 'polypeptide(L)'
;RSHRQATILLIDIDHFKTINDTWGHDVGDEAIVAITRQLQLTLRAGDYIGRFGGDEFAVIMSGTPADNAIAAMARVHERLVNMPLHGAPMARLCISVGVAPWGAQFTHYREWLKAADVALYKAKNAGRGRTEVAA
;
A
#
# COMPACT_ATOMS: atom_id res chain seq x y z
N ARG A 1 1.03 -27.44 6.45
CA ARG A 1 1.16 -27.03 6.79
C ARG A 1 1.95 -26.08 6.67
N SER A 2 2.79 -26.03 6.82
CA SER A 2 3.77 -25.05 6.63
C SER A 2 3.77 -24.43 5.25
N HIS A 3 2.82 -24.76 4.42
CA HIS A 3 2.74 -24.21 3.08
C HIS A 3 1.89 -22.97 3.01
N ARG A 4 1.71 -22.34 4.12
CA ARG A 4 0.99 -21.11 4.11
C ARG A 4 1.73 -20.08 3.32
N GLN A 5 1.04 -19.49 2.38
CA GLN A 5 1.52 -18.33 1.70
C GLN A 5 1.03 -17.10 2.44
N ALA A 6 1.88 -16.11 2.50
CA ALA A 6 1.49 -14.81 3.03
C ALA A 6 2.30 -13.79 2.27
N THR A 7 1.69 -12.65 2.00
CA THR A 7 2.34 -11.56 1.30
C THR A 7 2.14 -10.30 2.09
N ILE A 8 3.21 -9.56 2.33
CA ILE A 8 3.14 -8.27 3.01
C ILE A 8 3.25 -7.16 1.96
N LEU A 9 2.43 -6.12 2.17
CA LEU A 9 2.46 -4.92 1.35
C LEU A 9 2.73 -3.75 2.27
N LEU A 10 3.76 -2.98 1.95
CA LEU A 10 3.99 -1.70 2.62
C LEU A 10 3.56 -0.61 1.68
N ILE A 11 2.75 0.31 2.17
CA ILE A 11 2.04 1.29 1.35
C ILE A 11 2.29 2.68 1.89
N ASP A 12 2.58 3.61 1.00
CA ASP A 12 2.82 5.00 1.36
C ASP A 12 1.98 5.89 0.45
N ILE A 13 1.38 6.93 1.03
CA ILE A 13 0.60 7.90 0.25
C ILE A 13 1.58 8.84 -0.43
N ASP A 14 1.55 8.88 -1.76
CA ASP A 14 2.47 9.71 -2.52
C ASP A 14 2.19 11.19 -2.26
N HIS A 15 3.25 11.93 -1.94
CA HIS A 15 3.19 13.37 -1.74
C HIS A 15 2.18 13.80 -0.68
N PHE A 16 2.03 13.00 0.37
CA PHE A 16 1.05 13.29 1.41
C PHE A 16 1.31 14.65 2.07
N LYS A 17 2.58 14.98 2.32
CA LYS A 17 2.93 16.27 2.88
C LYS A 17 2.46 17.41 1.97
N THR A 18 2.62 17.24 0.67
CA THR A 18 2.17 18.23 -0.31
C THR A 18 0.65 18.38 -0.27
N ILE A 19 -0.07 17.28 -0.11
CA ILE A 19 -1.53 17.32 0.01
C ILE A 19 -1.92 18.18 1.22
N ASN A 20 -1.31 17.92 2.38
CA ASN A 20 -1.57 18.70 3.58
C ASN A 20 -1.20 20.17 3.41
N ASP A 21 -0.02 20.43 2.84
CA ASP A 21 0.48 21.79 2.70
C ASP A 21 -0.35 22.60 1.70
N THR A 22 -0.82 21.95 0.64
CA THR A 22 -1.55 22.63 -0.44
C THR A 22 -3.05 22.77 -0.12
N TRP A 23 -3.65 21.71 0.42
CA TRP A 23 -5.11 21.63 0.55
C TRP A 23 -5.59 21.61 2.00
N GLY A 24 -4.67 21.50 2.96
CA GLY A 24 -4.99 21.47 4.39
C GLY A 24 -5.10 20.07 4.95
N HIS A 25 -5.03 19.98 6.29
CA HIS A 25 -5.05 18.70 6.98
C HIS A 25 -6.39 17.97 6.83
N ASP A 26 -7.49 18.70 6.66
CA ASP A 26 -8.80 18.08 6.45
C ASP A 26 -8.79 17.24 5.15
N VAL A 27 -8.15 17.74 4.11
CA VAL A 27 -8.03 17.01 2.85
C VAL A 27 -7.08 15.83 3.02
N GLY A 28 -5.99 16.01 3.78
CA GLY A 28 -5.11 14.91 4.11
C GLY A 28 -5.86 13.79 4.85
N ASP A 29 -6.70 14.14 5.79
CA ASP A 29 -7.52 13.17 6.52
C ASP A 29 -8.50 12.47 5.58
N GLU A 30 -9.10 13.20 4.68
CA GLU A 30 -10.00 12.63 3.66
C GLU A 30 -9.26 11.64 2.79
N ALA A 31 -8.02 11.94 2.41
CA ALA A 31 -7.19 11.05 1.62
C ALA A 31 -6.92 9.74 2.37
N ILE A 32 -6.60 9.82 3.66
CA ILE A 32 -6.36 8.65 4.49
C ILE A 32 -7.61 7.78 4.56
N VAL A 33 -8.76 8.39 4.77
CA VAL A 33 -10.04 7.66 4.84
C VAL A 33 -10.33 6.96 3.51
N ALA A 34 -10.11 7.67 2.40
CA ALA A 34 -10.35 7.10 1.07
C ALA A 34 -9.47 5.88 0.81
N ILE A 35 -8.18 6.00 1.12
CA ILE A 35 -7.25 4.90 0.92
C ILE A 35 -7.58 3.72 1.83
N THR A 36 -7.83 3.99 3.11
CA THR A 36 -8.20 2.95 4.07
C THR A 36 -9.42 2.19 3.58
N ARG A 37 -10.43 2.89 3.09
CA ARG A 37 -11.65 2.25 2.60
C ARG A 37 -11.37 1.37 1.39
N GLN A 38 -10.57 1.85 0.44
CA GLN A 38 -10.23 1.05 -0.74
C GLN A 38 -9.44 -0.20 -0.36
N LEU A 39 -8.52 -0.09 0.58
CA LEU A 39 -7.78 -1.24 1.07
C LEU A 39 -8.72 -2.23 1.77
N GLN A 40 -9.60 -1.74 2.63
CA GLN A 40 -10.55 -2.61 3.34
C GLN A 40 -11.48 -3.36 2.37
N LEU A 41 -11.91 -2.69 1.30
CA LEU A 41 -12.76 -3.33 0.29
C LEU A 41 -12.04 -4.42 -0.48
N THR A 42 -10.73 -4.36 -0.52
CA THR A 42 -9.89 -5.31 -1.25
C THR A 42 -9.53 -6.53 -0.39
N LEU A 43 -9.50 -6.36 0.94
CA LEU A 43 -9.07 -7.40 1.86
C LEU A 43 -10.17 -8.44 2.09
N ARG A 44 -9.73 -9.66 2.39
CA ARG A 44 -10.61 -10.77 2.72
C ARG A 44 -10.48 -11.08 4.21
N ALA A 45 -11.40 -11.93 4.70
CA ALA A 45 -11.30 -12.42 6.06
C ALA A 45 -9.95 -13.11 6.26
N GLY A 46 -9.27 -12.80 7.35
CA GLY A 46 -7.94 -13.31 7.62
C GLY A 46 -6.81 -12.40 7.16
N ASP A 47 -7.11 -11.40 6.35
CA ASP A 47 -6.13 -10.40 5.99
C ASP A 47 -6.07 -9.32 7.08
N TYR A 48 -4.95 -8.62 7.12
CA TYR A 48 -4.70 -7.64 8.17
C TYR A 48 -4.26 -6.32 7.57
N ILE A 49 -4.74 -5.23 8.14
CA ILE A 49 -4.29 -3.89 7.76
C ILE A 49 -3.94 -3.11 9.02
N GLY A 50 -2.83 -2.40 8.98
CA GLY A 50 -2.42 -1.50 10.05
C GLY A 50 -1.89 -0.20 9.45
N ARG A 51 -2.04 0.88 10.21
CA ARG A 51 -1.50 2.18 9.83
C ARG A 51 -0.40 2.51 10.82
N PHE A 52 0.80 2.80 10.30
CA PHE A 52 1.95 3.04 11.16
C PHE A 52 2.25 4.49 11.41
N GLY A 53 2.20 5.30 10.43
CA GLY A 53 2.50 6.70 10.53
C GLY A 53 1.38 7.51 9.95
N GLY A 54 1.66 8.76 9.64
CA GLY A 54 0.65 9.63 9.06
C GLY A 54 0.16 9.10 7.73
N ASP A 55 1.07 8.58 6.92
CA ASP A 55 0.80 8.22 5.52
C ASP A 55 1.25 6.80 5.18
N GLU A 56 1.49 5.95 6.18
CA GLU A 56 2.05 4.61 5.96
C GLU A 56 1.10 3.53 6.46
N PHE A 57 0.92 2.49 5.62
CA PHE A 57 0.09 1.35 5.93
C PHE A 57 0.86 0.07 5.69
N ALA A 58 0.50 -0.98 6.42
CA ALA A 58 0.97 -2.32 6.14
C ALA A 58 -0.24 -3.23 6.00
N VAL A 59 -0.18 -4.09 5.01
CA VAL A 59 -1.23 -5.09 4.76
C VAL A 59 -0.57 -6.45 4.70
N ILE A 60 -1.16 -7.43 5.37
CA ILE A 60 -0.73 -8.82 5.26
C ILE A 60 -1.88 -9.62 4.69
N MET A 61 -1.65 -10.21 3.53
CA MET A 61 -2.63 -11.04 2.85
C MET A 61 -2.30 -12.50 3.08
N SER A 62 -3.12 -13.19 3.86
CA SER A 62 -2.93 -14.59 4.17
C SER A 62 -3.32 -15.47 3.00
N GLY A 63 -2.54 -16.51 2.75
CA GLY A 63 -2.85 -17.46 1.68
C GLY A 63 -2.81 -16.84 0.28
N THR A 64 -2.12 -15.73 0.11
CA THR A 64 -2.16 -14.96 -1.12
C THR A 64 -0.74 -14.84 -1.69
N PRO A 65 -0.50 -15.34 -2.90
CA PRO A 65 0.79 -15.14 -3.56
C PRO A 65 0.95 -13.71 -4.05
N ALA A 66 2.19 -13.34 -4.35
CA ALA A 66 2.51 -11.98 -4.76
C ALA A 66 1.71 -11.52 -5.98
N ASP A 67 1.52 -12.39 -6.95
CA ASP A 67 0.79 -12.01 -8.17
C ASP A 67 -0.63 -11.57 -7.87
N ASN A 68 -1.30 -12.23 -6.93
CA ASN A 68 -2.64 -11.86 -6.54
C ASN A 68 -2.66 -10.54 -5.78
N ALA A 69 -1.64 -10.32 -4.95
CA ALA A 69 -1.52 -9.04 -4.23
C ALA A 69 -1.28 -7.89 -5.21
N ILE A 70 -0.44 -8.10 -6.21
CA ILE A 70 -0.16 -7.10 -7.25
C ILE A 70 -1.44 -6.78 -8.02
N ALA A 71 -2.22 -7.82 -8.40
CA ALA A 71 -3.47 -7.63 -9.12
C ALA A 71 -4.48 -6.84 -8.28
N ALA A 72 -4.54 -7.14 -6.97
CA ALA A 72 -5.41 -6.39 -6.06
C ALA A 72 -5.01 -4.92 -6.00
N MET A 73 -3.70 -4.65 -5.92
CA MET A 73 -3.22 -3.27 -5.88
C MET A 73 -3.44 -2.53 -7.19
N ALA A 74 -3.38 -3.23 -8.32
CA ALA A 74 -3.70 -2.60 -9.61
C ALA A 74 -5.11 -2.02 -9.60
N ARG A 75 -6.06 -2.74 -9.02
CA ARG A 75 -7.43 -2.24 -8.89
C ARG A 75 -7.52 -1.05 -7.94
N VAL A 76 -6.76 -1.10 -6.85
CA VAL A 76 -6.74 0.02 -5.91
C VAL A 76 -6.16 1.26 -6.56
N HIS A 77 -5.03 1.13 -7.26
CA HIS A 77 -4.41 2.26 -7.99
C HIS A 77 -5.42 2.90 -8.94
N GLU A 78 -6.12 2.10 -9.72
CA GLU A 78 -7.08 2.58 -10.69
C GLU A 78 -8.23 3.34 -10.03
N ARG A 79 -8.76 2.81 -8.93
CA ARG A 79 -9.86 3.46 -8.23
C ARG A 79 -9.44 4.78 -7.61
N LEU A 80 -8.24 4.84 -7.05
CA LEU A 80 -7.76 6.07 -6.40
C LEU A 80 -7.55 7.20 -7.39
N VAL A 81 -7.03 6.90 -8.57
CA VAL A 81 -6.79 7.93 -9.60
C VAL A 81 -8.08 8.60 -10.02
N ASN A 82 -9.19 7.86 -10.00
CA ASN A 82 -10.48 8.36 -10.44
C ASN A 82 -11.36 8.86 -9.30
N MET A 83 -10.81 8.95 -8.09
CA MET A 83 -11.57 9.31 -6.91
C MET A 83 -11.32 10.77 -6.54
N PRO A 84 -12.34 11.65 -6.66
CA PRO A 84 -12.15 13.03 -6.24
C PRO A 84 -12.22 13.16 -4.73
N LEU A 85 -11.45 14.09 -4.19
CA LEU A 85 -11.55 14.48 -2.80
C LEU A 85 -12.46 15.71 -2.71
N HIS A 86 -13.34 15.75 -1.72
CA HIS A 86 -14.31 16.84 -1.60
C HIS A 86 -13.66 18.20 -1.47
N GLY A 87 -12.63 18.29 -0.64
CA GLY A 87 -11.95 19.55 -0.40
C GLY A 87 -10.94 19.91 -1.47
N ALA A 88 -10.67 19.02 -2.41
CA ALA A 88 -9.64 19.24 -3.42
C ALA A 88 -9.91 18.35 -4.63
N PRO A 89 -10.96 18.68 -5.44
CA PRO A 89 -11.33 17.83 -6.56
C PRO A 89 -10.24 17.70 -7.62
N MET A 90 -9.29 18.62 -7.66
CA MET A 90 -8.20 18.56 -8.62
C MET A 90 -6.99 17.76 -8.08
N ALA A 91 -7.00 17.39 -6.80
CA ALA A 91 -5.89 16.63 -6.24
C ALA A 91 -5.93 15.20 -6.76
N ARG A 92 -4.74 14.67 -7.04
CA ARG A 92 -4.59 13.28 -7.45
C ARG A 92 -4.14 12.46 -6.27
N LEU A 93 -4.84 11.35 -6.03
CA LEU A 93 -4.54 10.47 -4.92
C LEU A 93 -3.84 9.23 -5.46
N CYS A 94 -2.57 9.08 -5.08
CA CYS A 94 -1.75 7.96 -5.51
C CYS A 94 -1.03 7.34 -4.32
N ILE A 95 -0.70 6.07 -4.46
CA ILE A 95 0.08 5.34 -3.46
C ILE A 95 1.26 4.65 -4.13
N SER A 96 2.31 4.43 -3.37
CA SER A 96 3.42 3.57 -3.75
C SER A 96 3.36 2.34 -2.87
N VAL A 97 3.60 1.17 -3.45
CA VAL A 97 3.45 -0.10 -2.75
C VAL A 97 4.65 -0.97 -2.98
N GLY A 98 5.19 -1.53 -1.89
CA GLY A 98 6.21 -2.56 -1.95
C GLY A 98 5.62 -3.87 -1.49
N VAL A 99 5.80 -4.92 -2.26
CA VAL A 99 5.21 -6.24 -2.03
C VAL A 99 6.31 -7.26 -1.80
N ALA A 100 6.18 -8.06 -0.75
CA ALA A 100 7.11 -9.15 -0.50
C ALA A 100 6.34 -10.40 -0.05
N PRO A 101 6.37 -11.48 -0.85
CA PRO A 101 5.82 -12.74 -0.39
C PRO A 101 6.76 -13.36 0.63
N TRP A 102 6.18 -14.05 1.63
CA TRP A 102 6.98 -14.83 2.55
C TRP A 102 7.64 -15.98 1.79
N GLY A 103 8.87 -16.29 2.14
CA GLY A 103 9.60 -17.37 1.47
C GLY A 103 10.65 -17.97 2.36
N ALA A 104 11.22 -19.08 1.89
CA ALA A 104 12.19 -19.84 2.63
C ALA A 104 13.50 -19.10 2.86
N GLN A 105 13.77 -18.06 2.08
CA GLN A 105 14.97 -17.26 2.25
C GLN A 105 14.95 -16.43 3.53
N PHE A 106 13.78 -16.22 4.12
CA PHE A 106 13.65 -15.45 5.34
C PHE A 106 13.74 -16.37 6.55
N THR A 107 14.57 -16.03 7.52
CA THR A 107 14.66 -16.72 8.79
C THR A 107 14.00 -15.93 9.90
N HIS A 108 13.66 -14.66 9.60
CA HIS A 108 13.11 -13.76 10.60
C HIS A 108 12.15 -12.79 9.91
N TYR A 109 11.07 -12.41 10.61
CA TYR A 109 10.09 -11.51 10.03
C TYR A 109 10.67 -10.15 9.65
N ARG A 110 11.73 -9.72 10.33
CA ARG A 110 12.38 -8.44 10.02
C ARG A 110 12.99 -8.42 8.62
N GLU A 111 13.49 -9.56 8.19
CA GLU A 111 14.03 -9.69 6.83
C GLU A 111 12.91 -9.56 5.79
N TRP A 112 11.75 -10.11 6.11
CA TRP A 112 10.56 -10.03 5.27
C TRP A 112 10.10 -8.58 5.15
N LEU A 113 9.99 -7.87 6.29
CA LEU A 113 9.63 -6.46 6.30
C LEU A 113 10.63 -5.64 5.52
N LYS A 114 11.92 -5.92 5.68
CA LYS A 114 12.97 -5.21 4.96
C LYS A 114 12.83 -5.39 3.46
N ALA A 115 12.50 -6.59 3.01
CA ALA A 115 12.31 -6.86 1.59
C ALA A 115 11.17 -6.01 1.01
N ALA A 116 10.06 -5.91 1.75
CA ALA A 116 8.94 -5.08 1.33
C ALA A 116 9.32 -3.59 1.33
N ASP A 117 10.11 -3.17 2.31
CA ASP A 117 10.55 -1.77 2.40
C ASP A 117 11.47 -1.41 1.23
N VAL A 118 12.37 -2.30 0.86
CA VAL A 118 13.24 -2.09 -0.31
C VAL A 118 12.40 -1.99 -1.58
N ALA A 119 11.38 -2.84 -1.72
CA ALA A 119 10.48 -2.78 -2.87
C ALA A 119 9.70 -1.47 -2.91
N LEU A 120 9.24 -0.99 -1.74
CA LEU A 120 8.56 0.30 -1.64
C LEU A 120 9.47 1.44 -2.09
N TYR A 121 10.72 1.40 -1.65
CA TYR A 121 11.70 2.39 -2.06
C TYR A 121 11.90 2.40 -3.57
N LYS A 122 11.94 1.21 -4.19
CA LYS A 122 12.02 1.10 -5.65
C LYS A 122 10.81 1.73 -6.33
N ALA A 123 9.61 1.53 -5.77
CA ALA A 123 8.41 2.13 -6.33
C ALA A 123 8.50 3.65 -6.31
N LYS A 124 8.97 4.21 -5.21
CA LYS A 124 9.13 5.66 -5.08
C LYS A 124 10.15 6.20 -6.08
N ASN A 125 11.28 5.50 -6.23
CA ASN A 125 12.35 5.93 -7.14
C ASN A 125 11.99 5.75 -8.61
N ALA A 126 11.08 4.83 -8.91
CA ALA A 126 10.67 4.57 -10.30
C ALA A 126 9.57 5.52 -10.77
N GLY A 127 9.14 6.46 -9.94
CA GLY A 127 8.15 7.46 -10.33
C GLY A 127 6.90 7.48 -9.48
N ARG A 128 6.84 6.67 -8.43
CA ARG A 128 5.70 6.58 -7.53
C ARG A 128 4.44 6.06 -8.23
N GLY A 129 3.33 6.03 -7.54
CA GLY A 129 2.04 5.62 -8.11
C GLY A 129 2.07 4.22 -8.69
N ARG A 130 2.77 3.29 -8.05
CA ARG A 130 2.98 1.94 -8.58
C ARG A 130 3.26 0.94 -7.49
N THR A 131 3.23 -0.32 -7.88
CA THR A 131 3.56 -1.45 -7.03
C THR A 131 4.83 -2.11 -7.55
N GLU A 132 5.78 -2.36 -6.65
CA GLU A 132 6.99 -3.11 -6.95
C GLU A 132 7.04 -4.32 -6.05
N VAL A 133 7.56 -5.42 -6.57
CA VAL A 133 7.69 -6.65 -5.82
C VAL A 133 9.16 -6.89 -5.47
N ALA A 134 9.38 -7.45 -4.28
CA ALA A 134 10.73 -7.78 -3.84
C ALA A 134 11.34 -8.85 -4.75
N ALA A 135 12.61 -8.66 -5.05
CA ALA A 135 13.34 -9.58 -5.91
C ALA A 135 13.61 -10.91 -5.20
#